data_cb7cae4bdec92d374925c879c79bb2a5
#
_entry.id   cb7cae4bdec92d374925c879c79bb2a5
#
_cell.length_a   1.000
_cell.length_b   1.000
_cell.length_c   1.000
_cell.angle_alpha   90.00
_cell.angle_beta   90.00
_cell.angle_gamma   90.00
#
_symmetry.space_group_name_H-M   'P 1'
#
loop_
_entity.id
_entity.type
_entity.pdbx_description
1 polymer ?
#
loop_
_entity_poly.entity_id
_entity_poly.type
_entity_poly.pdbx_seq_one_letter_code
_entity_poly.pdbx_strand_id
1 'polypeptide(L)'
;AAAAFLPDERLLVALDVDGTILDIEGRMSERMMTSLVRLRARGARVVISTGRGIQAALPVAHRVGLTDGWMICANGAITLRMDPTAPGGYEVVDSVTFDPADAIAALSRAVPDGIVAVEVLGGGFKVSRPFPDGELIEAQRVVSLEEMASQPVTRVVLRAPGMDVNEFSELVAGCGLHSVEYAIGWTAWLDVAPAGVTKASALQALAARLGADAERAGHAGRAEHAEQTGHTGHTGHTGQTMHTIAVGDGANDIEMLRWAGIGAAMGSAPQSVKDSSDIVTEPVWHDGCAALLDAVVERTRKRDRS
;
A
#
# COMPACT_ATOMS: atom_id res chain seq x y z
N ALA A 1 9.69 20.67 -13.30
CA ALA A 1 9.11 19.61 -12.44
C ALA A 1 9.88 18.28 -12.55
N ALA A 2 10.30 17.84 -13.75
CA ALA A 2 10.94 16.53 -13.95
C ALA A 2 12.33 16.35 -13.29
N ALA A 3 13.03 17.42 -12.94
CA ALA A 3 14.36 17.38 -12.34
C ALA A 3 14.36 16.96 -10.84
N ALA A 4 13.19 16.97 -10.19
CA ALA A 4 13.04 16.68 -8.76
C ALA A 4 12.97 15.17 -8.44
N PHE A 5 12.66 14.32 -9.44
CA PHE A 5 12.46 12.88 -9.24
C PHE A 5 13.73 12.09 -9.60
N LEU A 6 14.82 12.40 -8.92
CA LEU A 6 16.04 11.58 -8.98
C LEU A 6 15.92 10.40 -8.02
N PRO A 7 16.42 9.22 -8.39
CA PRO A 7 16.41 8.06 -7.49
C PRO A 7 17.52 8.21 -6.45
N ASP A 8 17.23 9.01 -5.43
CA ASP A 8 18.04 9.20 -4.22
C ASP A 8 17.19 8.90 -2.98
N GLU A 9 17.75 9.05 -1.79
CA GLU A 9 17.09 8.79 -0.50
C GLU A 9 15.84 9.66 -0.22
N ARG A 10 15.63 10.72 -1.01
CA ARG A 10 14.44 11.57 -0.94
C ARG A 10 13.32 11.10 -1.86
N LEU A 11 13.56 10.10 -2.72
CA LEU A 11 12.53 9.53 -3.58
C LEU A 11 11.84 8.37 -2.86
N LEU A 12 10.54 8.51 -2.63
CA LEU A 12 9.64 7.47 -2.16
C LEU A 12 8.82 6.94 -3.33
N VAL A 13 8.92 5.64 -3.60
CA VAL A 13 8.15 4.97 -4.65
C VAL A 13 7.20 3.97 -4.01
N ALA A 14 5.91 4.28 -4.06
CA ALA A 14 4.84 3.43 -3.56
C ALA A 14 4.29 2.56 -4.69
N LEU A 15 4.25 1.26 -4.47
CA LEU A 15 3.82 0.27 -5.46
C LEU A 15 2.68 -0.56 -4.90
N ASP A 16 1.57 -0.58 -5.61
CA ASP A 16 0.55 -1.60 -5.40
C ASP A 16 1.08 -2.98 -5.85
N VAL A 17 0.37 -4.04 -5.46
CA VAL A 17 0.79 -5.42 -5.71
C VAL A 17 0.04 -6.03 -6.89
N ASP A 18 -1.27 -6.23 -6.74
CA ASP A 18 -2.08 -7.02 -7.66
C ASP A 18 -2.47 -6.21 -8.89
N GLY A 19 -2.10 -6.66 -10.09
CA GLY A 19 -2.29 -5.88 -11.32
C GLY A 19 -1.22 -4.82 -11.57
N THR A 20 -0.29 -4.61 -10.62
CA THR A 20 0.77 -3.60 -10.69
C THR A 20 2.16 -4.23 -10.77
N ILE A 21 2.61 -4.94 -9.72
CA ILE A 21 3.88 -5.68 -9.71
C ILE A 21 3.70 -7.19 -9.90
N LEU A 22 2.50 -7.70 -9.64
CA LEU A 22 2.09 -9.07 -9.93
C LEU A 22 0.97 -9.07 -10.98
N ASP A 23 1.03 -10.02 -11.91
CA ASP A 23 -0.10 -10.28 -12.81
C ASP A 23 -1.25 -11.04 -12.09
N ILE A 24 -2.34 -11.28 -12.81
CA ILE A 24 -3.52 -11.99 -12.28
C ILE A 24 -3.22 -13.43 -11.80
N GLU A 25 -2.11 -14.02 -12.24
CA GLU A 25 -1.65 -15.35 -11.82
C GLU A 25 -0.63 -15.27 -10.68
N GLY A 26 -0.39 -14.08 -10.13
CA GLY A 26 0.58 -13.84 -9.05
C GLY A 26 2.04 -13.95 -9.50
N ARG A 27 2.31 -13.81 -10.80
CA ARG A 27 3.68 -13.85 -11.36
C ARG A 27 4.25 -12.45 -11.41
N MET A 28 5.56 -12.36 -11.18
CA MET A 28 6.36 -11.16 -11.35
C MET A 28 7.39 -11.39 -12.45
N SER A 29 7.55 -10.44 -13.36
CA SER A 29 8.54 -10.54 -14.42
C SER A 29 9.96 -10.36 -13.87
N GLU A 30 10.95 -10.96 -14.55
CA GLU A 30 12.38 -10.74 -14.24
C GLU A 30 12.79 -9.28 -14.41
N ARG A 31 12.16 -8.59 -15.37
CA ARG A 31 12.39 -7.15 -15.59
C ARG A 31 11.94 -6.34 -14.38
N MET A 32 10.75 -6.64 -13.83
CA MET A 32 10.23 -5.95 -12.64
C MET A 32 11.17 -6.13 -11.44
N MET A 33 11.64 -7.35 -11.18
CA MET A 33 12.61 -7.62 -10.11
C MET A 33 13.90 -6.84 -10.33
N THR A 34 14.45 -6.86 -11.55
CA THR A 34 15.68 -6.16 -11.89
C THR A 34 15.55 -4.64 -11.73
N SER A 35 14.41 -4.07 -12.16
CA SER A 35 14.14 -2.62 -12.06
C SER A 35 14.03 -2.18 -10.61
N LEU A 36 13.40 -2.97 -9.73
CA LEU A 36 13.33 -2.70 -8.30
C LEU A 36 14.71 -2.72 -7.62
N VAL A 37 15.52 -3.73 -7.91
CA VAL A 37 16.91 -3.82 -7.40
C VAL A 37 17.72 -2.60 -7.83
N ARG A 38 17.63 -2.21 -9.12
CA ARG A 38 18.35 -1.05 -9.65
C ARG A 38 17.88 0.27 -9.01
N LEU A 39 16.59 0.42 -8.81
CA LEU A 39 16.01 1.62 -8.18
C LEU A 39 16.46 1.76 -6.71
N ARG A 40 16.40 0.68 -5.94
CA ARG A 40 16.85 0.65 -4.54
C ARG A 40 18.36 0.86 -4.43
N ALA A 41 19.15 0.29 -5.33
CA ALA A 41 20.60 0.49 -5.37
C ALA A 41 21.01 1.95 -5.65
N ARG A 42 20.08 2.80 -6.10
CA ARG A 42 20.25 4.25 -6.26
C ARG A 42 19.84 5.05 -5.04
N GLY A 43 19.40 4.38 -3.96
CA GLY A 43 18.97 5.01 -2.72
C GLY A 43 17.48 5.31 -2.63
N ALA A 44 16.68 5.09 -3.68
CA ALA A 44 15.24 5.32 -3.63
C ALA A 44 14.57 4.37 -2.62
N ARG A 45 13.63 4.90 -1.86
CA ARG A 45 12.83 4.16 -0.88
C ARG A 45 11.62 3.55 -1.58
N VAL A 46 11.58 2.23 -1.66
CA VAL A 46 10.45 1.48 -2.21
C VAL A 46 9.54 1.05 -1.07
N VAL A 47 8.24 1.31 -1.23
CA VAL A 47 7.18 0.91 -0.30
C VAL A 47 6.15 0.09 -1.06
N ILE A 48 5.87 -1.12 -0.60
CA ILE A 48 4.70 -1.88 -1.04
C ILE A 48 3.48 -1.31 -0.31
N SER A 49 2.42 -0.95 -1.04
CA SER A 49 1.17 -0.44 -0.50
C SER A 49 0.00 -1.24 -1.08
N THR A 50 -0.57 -2.15 -0.29
CA THR A 50 -1.47 -3.19 -0.78
C THR A 50 -2.74 -3.33 0.07
N GLY A 51 -3.81 -3.84 -0.56
CA GLY A 51 -5.00 -4.31 0.14
C GLY A 51 -4.80 -5.65 0.87
N ARG A 52 -3.72 -6.37 0.59
CA ARG A 52 -3.41 -7.64 1.26
C ARG A 52 -3.14 -7.44 2.74
N GLY A 53 -3.49 -8.46 3.56
CA GLY A 53 -3.04 -8.54 4.96
C GLY A 53 -1.54 -8.87 5.04
N ILE A 54 -1.00 -8.85 6.27
CA ILE A 54 0.44 -9.02 6.50
C ILE A 54 0.95 -10.34 5.92
N GLN A 55 0.28 -11.45 6.21
CA GLN A 55 0.76 -12.79 5.81
C GLN A 55 0.73 -13.00 4.30
N ALA A 56 -0.21 -12.37 3.59
CA ALA A 56 -0.30 -12.42 2.13
C ALA A 56 0.67 -11.46 1.43
N ALA A 57 1.08 -10.38 2.09
CA ALA A 57 1.98 -9.38 1.55
C ALA A 57 3.46 -9.72 1.78
N LEU A 58 3.83 -10.35 2.89
CA LEU A 58 5.21 -10.71 3.23
C LEU A 58 5.93 -11.55 2.16
N PRO A 59 5.32 -12.60 1.55
CA PRO A 59 5.96 -13.35 0.48
C PRO A 59 6.30 -12.47 -0.73
N VAL A 60 5.47 -11.48 -1.04
CA VAL A 60 5.73 -10.52 -2.13
C VAL A 60 6.91 -9.62 -1.77
N ALA A 61 6.93 -9.07 -0.56
CA ALA A 61 8.03 -8.25 -0.07
C ALA A 61 9.38 -9.01 -0.13
N HIS A 62 9.42 -10.24 0.33
CA HIS A 62 10.62 -11.09 0.24
C HIS A 62 11.04 -11.36 -1.20
N ARG A 63 10.07 -11.62 -2.09
CA ARG A 63 10.34 -11.87 -3.52
C ARG A 63 10.98 -10.67 -4.22
N VAL A 64 10.60 -9.46 -3.86
CA VAL A 64 11.23 -8.22 -4.37
C VAL A 64 12.48 -7.81 -3.61
N GLY A 65 12.94 -8.63 -2.67
CA GLY A 65 14.10 -8.37 -1.82
C GLY A 65 13.90 -7.22 -0.82
N LEU A 66 12.66 -6.89 -0.48
CA LEU A 66 12.33 -5.88 0.53
C LEU A 66 12.43 -6.51 1.92
N THR A 67 13.67 -6.68 2.41
CA THR A 67 13.97 -7.21 3.75
C THR A 67 14.20 -6.12 4.78
N ASP A 68 14.41 -4.91 4.32
CA ASP A 68 14.53 -3.66 5.07
C ASP A 68 13.68 -2.58 4.38
N GLY A 69 13.14 -1.65 5.12
CA GLY A 69 12.29 -0.60 4.59
C GLY A 69 10.86 -0.66 5.10
N TRP A 70 9.86 -0.40 4.26
CA TRP A 70 8.50 -0.17 4.70
C TRP A 70 7.48 -0.89 3.83
N MET A 71 6.38 -1.29 4.46
CA MET A 71 5.22 -1.89 3.80
C MET A 71 3.93 -1.37 4.43
N ILE A 72 2.93 -1.11 3.60
CA ILE A 72 1.58 -0.72 4.01
C ILE A 72 0.64 -1.84 3.57
N CYS A 73 -0.11 -2.39 4.52
CA CYS A 73 -1.05 -3.50 4.34
C CYS A 73 -2.48 -3.06 4.67
N ALA A 74 -3.45 -3.91 4.35
CA ALA A 74 -4.87 -3.72 4.64
C ALA A 74 -5.38 -2.33 4.22
N ASN A 75 -5.06 -1.90 2.98
CA ASN A 75 -5.43 -0.60 2.42
C ASN A 75 -5.04 0.61 3.28
N GLY A 76 -3.95 0.52 4.05
CA GLY A 76 -3.47 1.62 4.89
C GLY A 76 -3.68 1.41 6.38
N ALA A 77 -4.46 0.41 6.78
CA ALA A 77 -4.74 0.17 8.20
C ALA A 77 -3.52 -0.34 8.99
N ILE A 78 -2.49 -0.86 8.31
CA ILE A 78 -1.29 -1.41 8.96
C ILE A 78 -0.04 -0.89 8.25
N THR A 79 0.87 -0.27 9.01
CA THR A 79 2.20 0.11 8.52
C THR A 79 3.27 -0.72 9.20
N LEU A 80 4.10 -1.38 8.39
CA LEU A 80 5.19 -2.24 8.85
C LEU A 80 6.55 -1.61 8.53
N ARG A 81 7.50 -1.78 9.44
CA ARG A 81 8.92 -1.67 9.16
C ARG A 81 9.48 -3.08 8.96
N MET A 82 10.05 -3.33 7.78
CA MET A 82 10.74 -4.57 7.49
C MET A 82 12.09 -4.57 8.23
N ASP A 83 12.33 -5.59 9.04
CA ASP A 83 13.53 -5.73 9.86
C ASP A 83 13.89 -7.22 9.96
N PRO A 84 14.96 -7.70 9.31
CA PRO A 84 15.33 -9.12 9.33
C PRO A 84 15.75 -9.62 10.71
N THR A 85 15.97 -8.71 11.68
CA THR A 85 16.33 -9.08 13.06
C THR A 85 15.10 -9.21 13.98
N ALA A 86 13.96 -8.67 13.55
CA ALA A 86 12.70 -8.77 14.28
C ALA A 86 12.06 -10.16 14.12
N PRO A 87 11.30 -10.65 15.12
CA PRO A 87 10.52 -11.87 15.00
C PRO A 87 9.54 -11.78 13.82
N GLY A 88 9.63 -12.73 12.86
CA GLY A 88 8.83 -12.70 11.63
C GLY A 88 9.34 -11.77 10.53
N GLY A 89 10.47 -11.07 10.74
CA GLY A 89 11.11 -10.21 9.74
C GLY A 89 10.51 -8.81 9.61
N TYR A 90 9.66 -8.38 10.54
CA TYR A 90 9.02 -7.06 10.53
C TYR A 90 8.59 -6.60 11.93
N GLU A 91 8.36 -5.30 12.05
CA GLU A 91 7.69 -4.68 13.20
C GLU A 91 6.42 -3.96 12.73
N VAL A 92 5.34 -4.09 13.48
CA VAL A 92 4.14 -3.25 13.30
C VAL A 92 4.43 -1.89 13.91
N VAL A 93 4.53 -0.87 13.08
CA VAL A 93 4.87 0.49 13.52
C VAL A 93 3.61 1.31 13.78
N ASP A 94 2.57 1.06 13.00
CA ASP A 94 1.26 1.70 13.16
C ASP A 94 0.16 0.75 12.76
N SER A 95 -0.97 0.80 13.47
CA SER A 95 -2.18 0.06 13.12
C SER A 95 -3.42 0.84 13.55
N VAL A 96 -4.34 1.03 12.61
CA VAL A 96 -5.62 1.69 12.85
C VAL A 96 -6.72 0.66 12.85
N THR A 97 -7.53 0.65 13.89
CA THR A 97 -8.64 -0.28 14.07
C THR A 97 -9.95 0.48 14.26
N PHE A 98 -11.08 -0.18 14.03
CA PHE A 98 -12.42 0.34 14.28
C PHE A 98 -13.31 -0.74 14.88
N ASP A 99 -14.43 -0.32 15.48
CA ASP A 99 -15.46 -1.23 15.97
C ASP A 99 -16.23 -1.78 14.75
N PRO A 100 -16.19 -3.09 14.48
CA PRO A 100 -16.81 -3.67 13.31
C PRO A 100 -18.31 -3.97 13.46
N ALA A 101 -18.90 -3.78 14.64
CA ALA A 101 -20.25 -4.26 14.97
C ALA A 101 -21.32 -3.73 14.01
N ASP A 102 -21.33 -2.42 13.78
CA ASP A 102 -22.32 -1.77 12.88
C ASP A 102 -22.11 -2.20 11.42
N ALA A 103 -20.87 -2.28 10.97
CA ALA A 103 -20.54 -2.72 9.62
C ALA A 103 -20.95 -4.18 9.38
N ILE A 104 -20.60 -5.10 10.30
CA ILE A 104 -21.02 -6.51 10.23
C ILE A 104 -22.54 -6.63 10.19
N ALA A 105 -23.26 -5.90 11.06
CA ALA A 105 -24.72 -5.94 11.11
C ALA A 105 -25.37 -5.39 9.82
N ALA A 106 -24.85 -4.29 9.27
CA ALA A 106 -25.34 -3.71 8.02
C ALA A 106 -25.10 -4.65 6.83
N LEU A 107 -23.90 -5.16 6.69
CA LEU A 107 -23.49 -6.05 5.60
C LEU A 107 -24.24 -7.39 5.61
N SER A 108 -24.38 -8.00 6.80
CA SER A 108 -25.12 -9.26 6.95
C SER A 108 -26.62 -9.12 6.65
N ARG A 109 -27.19 -7.93 6.84
CA ARG A 109 -28.59 -7.66 6.45
C ARG A 109 -28.72 -7.42 4.95
N ALA A 110 -27.77 -6.70 4.35
CA ALA A 110 -27.82 -6.37 2.92
C ALA A 110 -27.54 -7.60 2.05
N VAL A 111 -26.62 -8.47 2.48
CA VAL A 111 -26.22 -9.68 1.75
C VAL A 111 -26.23 -10.88 2.71
N PRO A 112 -27.43 -11.46 2.99
CA PRO A 112 -27.57 -12.53 4.00
C PRO A 112 -26.74 -13.78 3.69
N ASP A 113 -26.56 -14.10 2.41
CA ASP A 113 -25.74 -15.22 1.94
C ASP A 113 -24.26 -14.85 1.76
N GLY A 114 -23.86 -13.63 2.10
CA GLY A 114 -22.49 -13.19 2.07
C GLY A 114 -21.61 -13.87 3.11
N ILE A 115 -20.33 -13.99 2.81
CA ILE A 115 -19.31 -14.46 3.75
C ILE A 115 -18.66 -13.25 4.36
N VAL A 116 -18.77 -13.09 5.68
CA VAL A 116 -18.13 -12.01 6.42
C VAL A 116 -16.82 -12.52 6.99
N ALA A 117 -15.78 -11.70 6.91
CA ALA A 117 -14.52 -11.91 7.60
C ALA A 117 -14.06 -10.63 8.32
N VAL A 118 -13.32 -10.80 9.41
CA VAL A 118 -12.60 -9.70 10.08
C VAL A 118 -11.14 -10.06 10.20
N GLU A 119 -10.26 -9.10 9.90
CA GLU A 119 -8.81 -9.31 10.00
C GLU A 119 -8.35 -9.09 11.44
N VAL A 120 -7.66 -10.08 11.98
CA VAL A 120 -7.02 -10.01 13.31
C VAL A 120 -5.55 -9.70 13.11
N LEU A 121 -5.08 -8.59 13.67
CA LEU A 121 -3.69 -8.16 13.53
C LEU A 121 -2.71 -9.30 13.88
N GLY A 122 -1.94 -9.74 12.87
CA GLY A 122 -0.98 -10.84 13.02
C GLY A 122 -1.58 -12.25 13.12
N GLY A 123 -2.91 -12.40 13.17
CA GLY A 123 -3.61 -13.67 13.41
C GLY A 123 -4.43 -14.24 12.25
N GLY A 124 -4.40 -13.62 11.08
CA GLY A 124 -5.25 -14.03 9.94
C GLY A 124 -6.69 -13.53 10.09
N PHE A 125 -7.66 -14.34 9.70
CA PHE A 125 -9.06 -13.94 9.66
C PHE A 125 -9.97 -14.80 10.54
N LYS A 126 -10.90 -14.14 11.24
CA LYS A 126 -12.13 -14.76 11.73
C LYS A 126 -13.17 -14.66 10.62
N VAL A 127 -13.82 -15.76 10.26
CA VAL A 127 -14.75 -15.84 9.14
C VAL A 127 -16.09 -16.43 9.55
N SER A 128 -17.21 -15.99 8.93
CA SER A 128 -18.53 -16.55 9.21
C SER A 128 -18.70 -17.97 8.64
N ARG A 129 -18.00 -18.25 7.55
CA ARG A 129 -17.81 -19.57 6.92
C ARG A 129 -16.54 -19.52 6.05
N PRO A 130 -15.97 -20.67 5.63
CA PRO A 130 -14.78 -20.68 4.79
C PRO A 130 -14.95 -19.88 3.51
N PHE A 131 -13.95 -19.12 3.13
CA PHE A 131 -13.87 -18.47 1.83
C PHE A 131 -13.58 -19.51 0.73
N PRO A 132 -13.95 -19.23 -0.51
CA PRO A 132 -13.55 -20.04 -1.66
C PRO A 132 -12.01 -20.22 -1.70
N ASP A 133 -11.58 -21.38 -2.15
CA ASP A 133 -10.16 -21.72 -2.22
C ASP A 133 -9.37 -20.69 -3.03
N GLY A 134 -8.26 -20.21 -2.45
CA GLY A 134 -7.36 -19.25 -3.07
C GLY A 134 -7.78 -17.77 -2.97
N GLU A 135 -8.98 -17.45 -2.49
CA GLU A 135 -9.42 -16.06 -2.37
C GLU A 135 -8.91 -15.38 -1.10
N LEU A 136 -8.82 -16.11 0.01
CA LEU A 136 -8.26 -15.64 1.28
C LEU A 136 -7.21 -16.64 1.74
N ILE A 137 -5.93 -16.30 1.52
CA ILE A 137 -4.81 -17.24 1.69
C ILE A 137 -4.28 -17.30 3.13
N GLU A 138 -4.65 -16.33 3.97
CA GLU A 138 -4.30 -16.29 5.38
C GLU A 138 -5.09 -17.34 6.18
N ALA A 139 -4.59 -17.67 7.37
CA ALA A 139 -5.26 -18.57 8.28
C ALA A 139 -6.69 -18.10 8.58
N GLN A 140 -7.65 -19.01 8.47
CA GLN A 140 -9.07 -18.73 8.68
C GLN A 140 -9.57 -19.51 9.90
N ARG A 141 -10.33 -18.85 10.78
CA ARG A 141 -11.04 -19.46 11.89
C ARG A 141 -12.53 -19.14 11.82
N VAL A 142 -13.36 -20.15 11.63
CA VAL A 142 -14.82 -19.97 11.59
C VAL A 142 -15.33 -19.65 12.99
N VAL A 143 -16.09 -18.53 13.11
CA VAL A 143 -16.67 -18.04 14.36
C VAL A 143 -18.05 -17.41 14.10
N SER A 144 -18.79 -17.08 15.17
CA SER A 144 -20.05 -16.34 15.05
C SER A 144 -19.82 -14.87 14.70
N LEU A 145 -20.83 -14.20 14.13
CA LEU A 145 -20.79 -12.76 13.87
C LEU A 145 -20.62 -11.96 15.17
N GLU A 146 -21.18 -12.43 16.28
CA GLU A 146 -21.03 -11.83 17.60
C GLU A 146 -19.57 -11.87 18.07
N GLU A 147 -18.88 -13.00 17.88
CA GLU A 147 -17.45 -13.09 18.21
C GLU A 147 -16.61 -12.19 17.30
N MET A 148 -16.95 -12.05 16.01
CA MET A 148 -16.25 -11.11 15.12
C MET A 148 -16.42 -9.66 15.58
N ALA A 149 -17.60 -9.29 16.05
CA ALA A 149 -17.94 -7.96 16.51
C ALA A 149 -17.41 -7.62 17.93
N SER A 150 -16.79 -8.59 18.61
CA SER A 150 -16.43 -8.44 20.04
C SER A 150 -15.18 -7.58 20.31
N GLN A 151 -14.43 -7.22 19.28
CA GLN A 151 -13.17 -6.46 19.43
C GLN A 151 -12.88 -5.61 18.20
N PRO A 152 -12.15 -4.48 18.32
CA PRO A 152 -11.73 -3.68 17.19
C PRO A 152 -10.89 -4.50 16.20
N VAL A 153 -11.06 -4.21 14.90
CA VAL A 153 -10.40 -4.89 13.78
C VAL A 153 -9.78 -3.89 12.81
N THR A 154 -8.80 -4.33 12.04
CA THR A 154 -8.17 -3.52 10.99
C THR A 154 -9.01 -3.47 9.71
N ARG A 155 -9.81 -4.53 9.46
CA ARG A 155 -10.59 -4.67 8.24
C ARG A 155 -11.79 -5.60 8.46
N VAL A 156 -12.93 -5.27 7.82
CA VAL A 156 -14.04 -6.19 7.59
C VAL A 156 -14.11 -6.50 6.10
N VAL A 157 -14.29 -7.74 5.75
CA VAL A 157 -14.46 -8.22 4.36
C VAL A 157 -15.84 -8.82 4.20
N LEU A 158 -16.53 -8.50 3.09
CA LEU A 158 -17.72 -9.20 2.65
C LEU A 158 -17.47 -9.81 1.27
N ARG A 159 -17.75 -11.07 1.12
CA ARG A 159 -17.67 -11.81 -0.13
C ARG A 159 -19.02 -12.45 -0.47
N ALA A 160 -19.52 -12.24 -1.68
CA ALA A 160 -20.75 -12.86 -2.18
C ALA A 160 -20.44 -13.73 -3.43
N PRO A 161 -20.01 -14.99 -3.27
CA PRO A 161 -19.71 -15.86 -4.39
C PRO A 161 -20.91 -16.06 -5.31
N GLY A 162 -20.71 -15.85 -6.62
CA GLY A 162 -21.76 -16.04 -7.63
C GLY A 162 -22.73 -14.87 -7.81
N MET A 163 -22.62 -13.81 -7.00
CA MET A 163 -23.40 -12.58 -7.19
C MET A 163 -22.77 -11.71 -8.29
N ASP A 164 -23.62 -11.06 -9.09
CA ASP A 164 -23.16 -10.05 -10.05
C ASP A 164 -22.57 -8.84 -9.33
N VAL A 165 -21.49 -8.26 -9.87
CA VAL A 165 -20.77 -7.15 -9.22
C VAL A 165 -21.61 -5.88 -9.14
N ASN A 166 -22.46 -5.62 -10.13
CA ASN A 166 -23.32 -4.42 -10.12
C ASN A 166 -24.42 -4.57 -9.07
N GLU A 167 -25.09 -5.74 -9.03
CA GLU A 167 -26.06 -6.08 -7.99
C GLU A 167 -25.45 -5.97 -6.60
N PHE A 168 -24.25 -6.53 -6.39
CA PHE A 168 -23.52 -6.42 -5.14
C PHE A 168 -23.23 -4.96 -4.76
N SER A 169 -22.79 -4.15 -5.73
CA SER A 169 -22.47 -2.74 -5.52
C SER A 169 -23.70 -1.93 -5.11
N GLU A 170 -24.87 -2.19 -5.72
CA GLU A 170 -26.13 -1.55 -5.36
C GLU A 170 -26.57 -1.89 -3.93
N LEU A 171 -26.46 -3.18 -3.54
CA LEU A 171 -26.78 -3.64 -2.18
C LEU A 171 -25.87 -2.98 -1.14
N VAL A 172 -24.55 -2.93 -1.40
CA VAL A 172 -23.58 -2.29 -0.53
C VAL A 172 -23.84 -0.79 -0.40
N ALA A 173 -24.08 -0.10 -1.52
CA ALA A 173 -24.39 1.35 -1.50
C ALA A 173 -25.64 1.67 -0.68
N GLY A 174 -26.63 0.77 -0.67
CA GLY A 174 -27.87 0.92 0.09
C GLY A 174 -27.81 0.49 1.56
N CYS A 175 -26.72 -0.18 2.00
CA CYS A 175 -26.70 -0.79 3.34
C CYS A 175 -26.38 0.17 4.50
N GLY A 176 -26.01 1.43 4.21
CA GLY A 176 -25.80 2.46 5.23
C GLY A 176 -24.50 2.31 6.01
N LEU A 177 -23.40 2.02 5.35
CA LEU A 177 -22.07 2.07 5.96
C LEU A 177 -21.71 3.52 6.28
N HIS A 178 -21.51 3.80 7.55
CA HIS A 178 -21.15 5.13 8.05
C HIS A 178 -19.87 5.07 8.85
N SER A 179 -19.09 6.15 8.81
CA SER A 179 -17.82 6.28 9.57
C SER A 179 -16.78 5.21 9.23
N VAL A 180 -16.80 4.72 8.01
CA VAL A 180 -15.82 3.77 7.45
C VAL A 180 -15.49 4.12 6.00
N GLU A 181 -14.31 3.72 5.54
CA GLU A 181 -13.97 3.70 4.11
C GLU A 181 -14.29 2.32 3.55
N TYR A 182 -14.68 2.23 2.29
CA TYR A 182 -14.83 0.93 1.65
C TYR A 182 -14.45 0.95 0.17
N ALA A 183 -14.01 -0.19 -0.31
CA ALA A 183 -13.69 -0.43 -1.72
C ALA A 183 -14.32 -1.74 -2.19
N ILE A 184 -14.90 -1.73 -3.39
CA ILE A 184 -15.43 -2.92 -4.04
C ILE A 184 -14.42 -3.39 -5.09
N GLY A 185 -14.07 -4.68 -5.03
CA GLY A 185 -13.13 -5.31 -5.94
C GLY A 185 -13.76 -5.71 -7.30
N TRP A 186 -12.99 -6.38 -8.12
CA TRP A 186 -13.40 -6.89 -9.45
C TRP A 186 -14.44 -8.01 -9.41
N THR A 187 -14.62 -8.63 -8.27
CA THR A 187 -15.65 -9.62 -7.97
C THR A 187 -16.57 -9.06 -6.89
N ALA A 188 -17.68 -9.74 -6.54
CA ALA A 188 -18.53 -9.35 -5.43
C ALA A 188 -17.76 -9.48 -4.09
N TRP A 189 -16.77 -8.62 -3.91
CA TRP A 189 -15.85 -8.49 -2.79
C TRP A 189 -15.84 -7.05 -2.30
N LEU A 190 -15.98 -6.85 -0.99
CA LEU A 190 -15.92 -5.56 -0.34
C LEU A 190 -14.86 -5.60 0.77
N ASP A 191 -13.97 -4.62 0.77
CA ASP A 191 -13.11 -4.29 1.91
C ASP A 191 -13.66 -3.06 2.63
N VAL A 192 -13.81 -3.14 3.94
CA VAL A 192 -14.20 -2.02 4.82
C VAL A 192 -13.05 -1.72 5.76
N ALA A 193 -12.59 -0.49 5.77
CA ALA A 193 -11.48 0.03 6.57
C ALA A 193 -11.98 1.11 7.56
N PRO A 194 -11.19 1.48 8.57
CA PRO A 194 -11.50 2.62 9.43
C PRO A 194 -11.65 3.92 8.63
N ALA A 195 -12.52 4.83 9.08
CA ALA A 195 -12.73 6.12 8.42
C ALA A 195 -11.43 6.92 8.25
N GLY A 196 -11.22 7.50 7.07
CA GLY A 196 -10.03 8.26 6.72
C GLY A 196 -8.75 7.42 6.55
N VAL A 197 -8.87 6.08 6.60
CA VAL A 197 -7.75 5.16 6.40
C VAL A 197 -7.75 4.67 4.96
N THR A 198 -6.74 5.09 4.21
CA THR A 198 -6.51 4.72 2.81
C THR A 198 -5.02 4.48 2.57
N LYS A 199 -4.67 3.88 1.44
CA LYS A 199 -3.26 3.77 1.04
C LYS A 199 -2.57 5.14 1.06
N ALA A 200 -3.29 6.19 0.64
CA ALA A 200 -2.78 7.56 0.62
C ALA A 200 -2.50 8.10 2.02
N SER A 201 -3.43 7.96 2.97
CA SER A 201 -3.27 8.48 4.32
C SER A 201 -2.08 7.84 5.04
N ALA A 202 -1.89 6.53 4.88
CA ALA A 202 -0.74 5.81 5.44
C ALA A 202 0.58 6.22 4.78
N LEU A 203 0.60 6.39 3.44
CA LEU A 203 1.78 6.87 2.72
C LEU A 203 2.15 8.30 3.10
N GLN A 204 1.17 9.17 3.30
CA GLN A 204 1.38 10.54 3.75
C GLN A 204 2.02 10.58 5.14
N ALA A 205 1.50 9.79 6.07
CA ALA A 205 2.07 9.66 7.43
C ALA A 205 3.51 9.11 7.38
N LEU A 206 3.74 8.09 6.56
CA LEU A 206 5.07 7.51 6.36
C LEU A 206 6.05 8.50 5.75
N ALA A 207 5.66 9.23 4.70
CA ALA A 207 6.51 10.24 4.06
C ALA A 207 6.90 11.37 5.02
N ALA A 208 5.96 11.83 5.86
CA ALA A 208 6.24 12.81 6.91
C ALA A 208 7.25 12.28 7.95
N ARG A 209 7.10 11.02 8.37
CA ARG A 209 8.03 10.35 9.29
C ARG A 209 9.43 10.24 8.68
N LEU A 210 9.54 9.78 7.44
CA LEU A 210 10.83 9.63 6.74
C LEU A 210 11.52 10.97 6.48
N GLY A 211 10.77 12.03 6.20
CA GLY A 211 11.28 13.39 6.08
C GLY A 211 11.84 13.90 7.40
N ALA A 212 11.13 13.71 8.51
CA ALA A 212 11.58 14.10 9.84
C ALA A 212 12.83 13.32 10.30
N ASP A 213 12.95 12.03 9.96
CA ASP A 213 14.12 11.20 10.29
C ASP A 213 15.34 11.65 9.48
N ALA A 214 15.18 11.99 8.19
CA ALA A 214 16.24 12.53 7.35
C ALA A 214 16.77 13.88 7.87
N GLU A 215 15.89 14.76 8.37
CA GLU A 215 16.27 16.01 9.03
C GLU A 215 17.09 15.79 10.29
N ARG A 216 16.65 14.87 11.17
CA ARG A 216 17.39 14.55 12.42
C ARG A 216 18.77 14.00 12.12
N ALA A 217 18.89 13.08 11.14
CA ALA A 217 20.18 12.54 10.72
C ALA A 217 21.10 13.65 10.15
N GLY A 218 20.56 14.57 9.33
CA GLY A 218 21.28 15.70 8.80
C GLY A 218 21.77 16.68 9.88
N HIS A 219 21.01 16.89 10.95
CA HIS A 219 21.41 17.72 12.08
C HIS A 219 22.49 17.06 12.93
N ALA A 220 22.39 15.75 13.21
CA ALA A 220 23.42 15.02 13.97
C ALA A 220 24.77 15.02 13.23
N GLY A 221 24.79 14.75 11.95
CA GLY A 221 26.03 14.79 11.13
C GLY A 221 26.64 16.20 11.02
N ARG A 222 25.81 17.27 11.04
CA ARG A 222 26.32 18.66 11.07
C ARG A 222 26.85 19.07 12.43
N ALA A 223 26.26 18.59 13.54
CA ALA A 223 26.76 18.83 14.88
C ALA A 223 28.15 18.21 15.07
N GLU A 224 28.35 16.95 14.64
CA GLU A 224 29.67 16.29 14.67
C GLU A 224 30.69 17.02 13.80
N HIS A 225 30.28 17.54 12.63
CA HIS A 225 31.19 18.30 11.75
C HIS A 225 31.49 19.70 12.26
N ALA A 226 30.53 20.35 12.93
CA ALA A 226 30.72 21.68 13.57
C ALA A 226 31.66 21.59 14.77
N GLU A 227 31.60 20.52 15.56
CA GLU A 227 32.58 20.28 16.65
C GLU A 227 33.99 20.08 16.10
N GLN A 228 34.14 19.45 14.92
CA GLN A 228 35.44 19.27 14.29
C GLN A 228 35.98 20.51 13.57
N THR A 229 35.12 21.42 13.08
CA THR A 229 35.54 22.54 12.21
C THR A 229 35.36 23.92 12.83
N GLY A 230 34.68 24.07 13.99
CA GLY A 230 34.47 25.34 14.67
C GLY A 230 33.60 26.38 13.92
N HIS A 231 32.86 25.97 12.87
CA HIS A 231 32.01 26.89 12.09
C HIS A 231 30.53 26.75 12.43
N THR A 232 29.96 27.75 13.10
CA THR A 232 28.50 27.86 13.32
C THR A 232 27.85 28.65 12.17
N GLY A 233 27.48 27.97 11.11
CA GLY A 233 26.68 28.57 10.04
C GLY A 233 25.17 28.43 10.32
N HIS A 234 24.47 29.58 10.52
CA HIS A 234 23.01 29.63 10.54
C HIS A 234 22.48 29.35 9.12
N THR A 235 21.90 28.16 8.89
CA THR A 235 21.14 27.89 7.67
C THR A 235 19.68 27.65 8.01
N GLY A 236 18.81 28.42 7.32
CA GLY A 236 17.36 28.37 7.51
C GLY A 236 16.79 26.97 7.37
N HIS A 237 15.79 26.64 8.15
CA HIS A 237 15.03 25.40 8.13
C HIS A 237 14.26 25.29 6.82
N THR A 238 14.76 24.51 5.89
CA THR A 238 13.96 24.00 4.76
C THR A 238 13.81 22.51 4.98
N GLY A 239 12.65 22.09 5.53
CA GLY A 239 12.32 20.69 5.67
C GLY A 239 12.58 19.93 4.35
N GLN A 240 13.26 18.78 4.41
CA GLN A 240 13.55 18.00 3.20
C GLN A 240 12.24 17.34 2.74
N THR A 241 11.60 17.95 1.73
CA THR A 241 10.38 17.41 1.13
C THR A 241 10.71 16.13 0.37
N MET A 242 10.03 15.03 0.71
CA MET A 242 10.09 13.78 -0.05
C MET A 242 9.46 13.97 -1.43
N HIS A 243 10.11 13.46 -2.45
CA HIS A 243 9.53 13.31 -3.78
C HIS A 243 8.82 11.95 -3.85
N THR A 244 7.61 11.92 -4.37
CA THR A 244 6.78 10.71 -4.31
C THR A 244 6.31 10.27 -5.70
N ILE A 245 6.45 8.98 -5.98
CA ILE A 245 5.86 8.31 -7.13
C ILE A 245 4.94 7.22 -6.59
N ALA A 246 3.74 7.09 -7.14
CA ALA A 246 2.84 5.98 -6.84
C ALA A 246 2.42 5.26 -8.11
N VAL A 247 2.33 3.94 -8.07
CA VAL A 247 1.88 3.11 -9.19
C VAL A 247 0.79 2.17 -8.69
N GLY A 248 -0.33 2.08 -9.41
CA GLY A 248 -1.47 1.25 -9.03
C GLY A 248 -2.44 1.01 -10.19
N ASP A 249 -3.40 0.10 -10.00
CA ASP A 249 -4.40 -0.25 -11.03
C ASP A 249 -5.84 -0.29 -10.50
N GLY A 250 -6.04 -0.35 -9.18
CA GLY A 250 -7.34 -0.52 -8.55
C GLY A 250 -8.00 0.79 -8.10
N ALA A 251 -9.29 0.72 -7.78
CA ALA A 251 -10.05 1.86 -7.24
C ALA A 251 -9.48 2.33 -5.89
N ASN A 252 -8.92 1.42 -5.07
CA ASN A 252 -8.24 1.70 -3.81
C ASN A 252 -6.90 2.42 -3.97
N ASP A 253 -6.40 2.57 -5.21
CA ASP A 253 -5.18 3.32 -5.53
C ASP A 253 -5.44 4.78 -5.88
N ILE A 254 -6.67 5.15 -6.22
CA ILE A 254 -7.02 6.48 -6.74
C ILE A 254 -6.46 7.60 -5.85
N GLU A 255 -6.66 7.50 -4.54
CA GLU A 255 -6.17 8.52 -3.62
C GLU A 255 -4.65 8.53 -3.53
N MET A 256 -4.00 7.36 -3.56
CA MET A 256 -2.56 7.21 -3.57
C MET A 256 -1.94 7.82 -4.83
N LEU A 257 -2.57 7.60 -6.00
CA LEU A 257 -2.13 8.20 -7.26
C LEU A 257 -2.25 9.72 -7.23
N ARG A 258 -3.35 10.27 -6.71
CA ARG A 258 -3.57 11.72 -6.56
C ARG A 258 -2.66 12.38 -5.53
N TRP A 259 -2.34 11.68 -4.46
CA TRP A 259 -1.44 12.17 -3.41
C TRP A 259 0.00 12.27 -3.89
N ALA A 260 0.46 11.36 -4.73
CA ALA A 260 1.83 11.30 -5.18
C ALA A 260 2.21 12.53 -6.03
N GLY A 261 3.48 12.92 -6.00
CA GLY A 261 4.01 13.93 -6.89
C GLY A 261 4.02 13.51 -8.37
N ILE A 262 4.01 12.19 -8.62
CA ILE A 262 3.68 11.54 -9.90
C ILE A 262 2.86 10.29 -9.58
N GLY A 263 1.59 10.31 -9.96
CA GLY A 263 0.71 9.15 -9.96
C GLY A 263 0.71 8.46 -11.33
N ALA A 264 0.93 7.15 -11.35
CA ALA A 264 0.96 6.35 -12.57
C ALA A 264 -0.05 5.21 -12.50
N ALA A 265 -1.06 5.22 -13.37
CA ALA A 265 -2.01 4.13 -13.50
C ALA A 265 -1.49 3.07 -14.46
N MET A 266 -1.72 1.79 -14.13
CA MET A 266 -1.42 0.70 -15.06
C MET A 266 -2.34 0.75 -16.29
N GLY A 267 -1.85 0.30 -17.43
CA GLY A 267 -2.61 0.31 -18.69
C GLY A 267 -3.87 -0.56 -18.67
N SER A 268 -3.91 -1.57 -17.80
CA SER A 268 -5.08 -2.42 -17.52
C SER A 268 -6.11 -1.80 -16.59
N ALA A 269 -5.78 -0.72 -15.89
CA ALA A 269 -6.66 -0.09 -14.92
C ALA A 269 -7.97 0.42 -15.53
N PRO A 270 -9.06 0.50 -14.76
CA PRO A 270 -10.29 1.17 -15.17
C PRO A 270 -10.07 2.63 -15.54
N GLN A 271 -10.97 3.18 -16.35
CA GLN A 271 -10.86 4.56 -16.78
C GLN A 271 -10.83 5.55 -15.61
N SER A 272 -11.63 5.34 -14.57
CA SER A 272 -11.64 6.18 -13.36
C SER A 272 -10.29 6.26 -12.63
N VAL A 273 -9.51 5.17 -12.65
CA VAL A 273 -8.15 5.13 -12.09
C VAL A 273 -7.18 5.89 -13.00
N LYS A 274 -7.28 5.66 -14.32
CA LYS A 274 -6.46 6.38 -15.32
C LYS A 274 -6.70 7.90 -15.28
N ASP A 275 -7.94 8.33 -15.14
CA ASP A 275 -8.32 9.76 -15.05
C ASP A 275 -7.82 10.40 -13.74
N SER A 276 -7.39 9.60 -12.79
CA SER A 276 -6.87 10.03 -11.47
C SER A 276 -5.35 10.06 -11.41
N SER A 277 -4.67 9.78 -12.53
CA SER A 277 -3.21 9.67 -12.61
C SER A 277 -2.61 10.70 -13.57
N ASP A 278 -1.31 11.01 -13.37
CA ASP A 278 -0.54 11.88 -14.27
C ASP A 278 -0.01 11.12 -15.49
N ILE A 279 0.18 9.80 -15.35
CA ILE A 279 0.77 8.91 -16.35
C ILE A 279 -0.06 7.63 -16.43
N VAL A 280 -0.28 7.15 -17.65
CA VAL A 280 -0.78 5.78 -17.90
C VAL A 280 0.37 4.98 -18.49
N THR A 281 0.69 3.86 -17.83
CA THR A 281 1.75 2.94 -18.29
C THR A 281 1.17 1.85 -19.20
N GLU A 282 2.03 0.95 -19.70
CA GLU A 282 1.57 -0.32 -20.26
C GLU A 282 0.97 -1.22 -19.16
N PRO A 283 0.17 -2.23 -19.52
CA PRO A 283 -0.32 -3.23 -18.56
C PRO A 283 0.80 -4.03 -17.89
N VAL A 284 0.48 -4.70 -16.76
CA VAL A 284 1.45 -5.50 -16.00
C VAL A 284 2.14 -6.60 -16.84
N TRP A 285 1.41 -7.24 -17.75
CA TRP A 285 1.96 -8.27 -18.67
C TRP A 285 2.83 -7.70 -19.79
N HIS A 286 2.92 -6.39 -19.93
CA HIS A 286 3.86 -5.66 -20.81
C HIS A 286 4.87 -4.86 -20.01
N ASP A 287 5.09 -5.20 -18.73
CA ASP A 287 6.09 -4.58 -17.86
C ASP A 287 5.94 -3.05 -17.67
N GLY A 288 4.70 -2.53 -17.66
CA GLY A 288 4.45 -1.09 -17.58
C GLY A 288 5.07 -0.42 -16.36
N CYS A 289 4.91 -1.04 -15.18
CA CYS A 289 5.53 -0.56 -13.94
C CYS A 289 7.08 -0.60 -14.05
N ALA A 290 7.66 -1.72 -14.50
CA ALA A 290 9.10 -1.87 -14.65
C ALA A 290 9.69 -0.81 -15.61
N ALA A 291 9.00 -0.52 -16.73
CA ALA A 291 9.41 0.50 -17.68
C ALA A 291 9.45 1.91 -17.04
N LEU A 292 8.48 2.24 -16.18
CA LEU A 292 8.47 3.49 -15.43
C LEU A 292 9.67 3.56 -14.48
N LEU A 293 9.93 2.49 -13.70
CA LEU A 293 11.08 2.44 -12.78
C LEU A 293 12.42 2.55 -13.52
N ASP A 294 12.57 1.87 -14.66
CA ASP A 294 13.76 1.99 -15.52
C ASP A 294 13.98 3.43 -15.99
N ALA A 295 12.90 4.12 -16.42
CA ALA A 295 12.98 5.51 -16.84
C ALA A 295 13.43 6.45 -15.71
N VAL A 296 13.03 6.18 -14.46
CA VAL A 296 13.49 6.91 -13.27
C VAL A 296 14.98 6.67 -13.03
N VAL A 297 15.44 5.42 -13.10
CA VAL A 297 16.86 5.05 -12.92
C VAL A 297 17.77 5.65 -14.00
N GLU A 298 17.32 5.71 -15.26
CA GLU A 298 18.12 6.21 -16.39
C GLU A 298 18.31 7.72 -16.39
N ARG A 299 17.44 8.48 -15.73
CA ARG A 299 17.59 9.95 -15.61
C ARG A 299 18.89 10.37 -14.94
N THR A 300 19.41 9.58 -13.98
CA THR A 300 20.71 9.84 -13.33
C THR A 300 21.89 9.65 -14.25
N ARG A 301 21.87 8.66 -15.17
CA ARG A 301 22.98 8.39 -16.08
C ARG A 301 23.27 9.54 -17.05
N LYS A 302 22.26 10.34 -17.40
CA LYS A 302 22.45 11.49 -18.30
C LYS A 302 23.07 12.70 -17.61
N ARG A 303 22.90 12.83 -16.28
CA ARG A 303 23.45 13.94 -15.49
C ARG A 303 24.90 13.72 -15.08
N ASP A 304 25.28 12.47 -14.83
CA ASP A 304 26.69 12.11 -14.49
C ASP A 304 27.62 12.19 -15.71
N ARG A 305 27.08 12.40 -16.91
CA ARG A 305 27.83 12.51 -18.19
C ARG A 305 27.83 13.90 -18.80
N SER A 306 27.18 14.86 -18.19
CA SER A 306 27.15 16.28 -18.58
C SER A 306 27.87 17.15 -17.53
#